data_03329e91c9ea7050811593a41d7a003b
#
_entry.id   03329e91c9ea7050811593a41d7a003b
#
_cell.length_a   1.000
_cell.length_b   1.000
_cell.length_c   1.000
_cell.angle_alpha   90.00
_cell.angle_beta   90.00
_cell.angle_gamma   90.00
#
_symmetry.space_group_name_H-M   'P 1'
#
loop_
_entity.id
_entity.type
_entity.pdbx_description
1 polymer ?
#
loop_
_entity_poly.entity_id
_entity_poly.type
_entity_poly.pdbx_seq_one_letter_code
_entity_poly.pdbx_strand_id
1 'polypeptide(L)'
;MRLFVDWDGTVTVQDSLVQVIHEFGDPAMLAELEPRVGVDLTLHEEIALEFAAITAPLEEVVAWALEHVEVRPGLRALAELRPTIVSAGFHELIGPVLLREGVDLPVLANTVEPGPGGWVVHFRDETVCATCGEPCKRGRLAGEPYAYVGDGYSDRCAALAADRVLARDALADHLDGLGVPYERFVDLNEAATLLRGTPPTD
;
A
#
# COMPACT_ATOMS: atom_id res chain seq x y z
N MET A 1 9.76 -7.24 -17.50
CA MET A 1 9.08 -7.62 -16.24
C MET A 1 8.39 -6.37 -15.72
N ARG A 2 7.10 -6.45 -15.36
CA ARG A 2 6.38 -5.32 -14.73
C ARG A 2 6.90 -5.09 -13.31
N LEU A 3 6.77 -3.86 -12.80
CA LEU A 3 7.14 -3.52 -11.43
C LEU A 3 5.94 -2.90 -10.71
N PHE A 4 5.58 -3.47 -9.58
CA PHE A 4 4.54 -2.97 -8.69
C PHE A 4 5.13 -2.62 -7.34
N VAL A 5 4.70 -1.51 -6.81
CA VAL A 5 5.22 -0.97 -5.54
C VAL A 5 4.03 -0.54 -4.69
N ASP A 6 4.01 -0.98 -3.46
CA ASP A 6 3.06 -0.51 -2.48
C ASP A 6 3.32 0.96 -2.08
N TRP A 7 2.31 1.60 -1.47
CA TRP A 7 2.39 3.00 -1.06
C TRP A 7 2.66 3.15 0.43
N ASP A 8 1.71 2.74 1.27
CA ASP A 8 1.73 2.98 2.71
C ASP A 8 2.78 2.10 3.40
N GLY A 9 3.72 2.72 4.17
CA GLY A 9 4.85 2.03 4.79
C GLY A 9 5.98 1.65 3.81
N THR A 10 5.71 1.60 2.50
CA THR A 10 6.68 1.29 1.45
C THR A 10 7.24 2.56 0.79
N VAL A 11 6.44 3.30 0.03
CA VAL A 11 6.83 4.60 -0.55
C VAL A 11 6.82 5.68 0.53
N THR A 12 5.83 5.68 1.39
CA THR A 12 5.80 6.53 2.59
C THR A 12 6.65 5.92 3.71
N VAL A 13 7.15 6.77 4.62
CA VAL A 13 7.93 6.32 5.79
C VAL A 13 7.03 5.60 6.78
N GLN A 14 5.82 6.11 6.98
CA GLN A 14 4.78 5.54 7.84
C GLN A 14 3.53 5.26 7.00
N ASP A 15 2.64 4.42 7.51
CA ASP A 15 1.32 4.21 6.92
C ASP A 15 0.52 5.53 6.96
N SER A 16 0.21 6.09 5.78
CA SER A 16 -0.48 7.36 5.68
C SER A 16 -1.97 7.26 6.01
N LEU A 17 -2.60 6.09 5.85
CA LEU A 17 -3.99 5.87 6.28
C LEU A 17 -4.09 5.88 7.80
N VAL A 18 -3.17 5.20 8.48
CA VAL A 18 -3.08 5.20 9.96
C VAL A 18 -2.87 6.64 10.47
N GLN A 19 -2.01 7.42 9.82
CA GLN A 19 -1.81 8.82 10.20
C GLN A 19 -3.09 9.66 10.05
N VAL A 20 -3.83 9.47 8.95
CA VAL A 20 -5.12 10.16 8.72
C VAL A 20 -6.17 9.76 9.76
N ILE A 21 -6.23 8.47 10.14
CA ILE A 21 -7.16 8.00 11.18
C ILE A 21 -6.81 8.63 12.55
N HIS A 22 -5.52 8.75 12.85
CA HIS A 22 -5.09 9.38 14.10
C HIS A 22 -5.46 10.86 14.19
N GLU A 23 -5.47 11.59 13.07
CA GLU A 23 -5.76 13.02 13.05
C GLU A 23 -7.27 13.32 12.90
N PHE A 24 -7.97 12.57 12.04
CA PHE A 24 -9.34 12.89 11.63
C PHE A 24 -10.38 11.81 11.98
N GLY A 25 -9.95 10.62 12.37
CA GLY A 25 -10.79 9.46 12.64
C GLY A 25 -10.88 9.09 14.11
N ASP A 26 -10.98 7.80 14.38
CA ASP A 26 -11.03 7.22 15.72
C ASP A 26 -9.88 6.24 15.97
N PRO A 27 -8.79 6.68 16.62
CA PRO A 27 -7.65 5.80 16.94
C PRO A 27 -8.00 4.63 17.86
N ALA A 28 -9.08 4.72 18.64
CA ALA A 28 -9.53 3.61 19.48
C ALA A 28 -10.16 2.50 18.63
N MET A 29 -10.90 2.89 17.58
CA MET A 29 -11.44 1.96 16.58
C MET A 29 -10.31 1.25 15.83
N LEU A 30 -9.29 1.97 15.36
CA LEU A 30 -8.10 1.38 14.73
C LEU A 30 -7.47 0.30 15.63
N ALA A 31 -7.21 0.61 16.91
CA ALA A 31 -6.61 -0.32 17.85
C ALA A 31 -7.49 -1.57 18.14
N GLU A 32 -8.81 -1.46 17.98
CA GLU A 32 -9.76 -2.57 18.12
C GLU A 32 -9.80 -3.45 16.86
N LEU A 33 -9.79 -2.82 15.66
CA LEU A 33 -10.02 -3.54 14.40
C LEU A 33 -8.74 -4.18 13.83
N GLU A 34 -7.59 -3.51 13.90
CA GLU A 34 -6.32 -3.98 13.32
C GLU A 34 -5.97 -5.45 13.73
N PRO A 35 -6.07 -5.88 14.99
CA PRO A 35 -5.76 -7.27 15.38
C PRO A 35 -6.73 -8.31 14.83
N ARG A 36 -7.87 -7.90 14.27
CA ARG A 36 -8.92 -8.78 13.73
C ARG A 36 -8.76 -9.05 12.25
N VAL A 37 -7.96 -8.24 11.54
CA VAL A 37 -7.71 -8.40 10.11
C VAL A 37 -7.04 -9.74 9.83
N GLY A 38 -7.67 -10.51 8.92
CA GLY A 38 -7.24 -11.88 8.60
C GLY A 38 -7.62 -12.94 9.64
N VAL A 39 -8.40 -12.58 10.67
CA VAL A 39 -8.96 -13.51 11.67
C VAL A 39 -10.47 -13.63 11.49
N ASP A 40 -11.20 -12.53 11.69
CA ASP A 40 -12.66 -12.46 11.55
C ASP A 40 -13.13 -11.18 10.85
N LEU A 41 -12.19 -10.38 10.36
CA LEU A 41 -12.39 -9.15 9.62
C LEU A 41 -11.48 -9.14 8.38
N THR A 42 -12.00 -8.75 7.23
CA THR A 42 -11.19 -8.50 6.04
C THR A 42 -10.58 -7.10 6.09
N LEU A 43 -9.47 -6.90 5.37
CA LEU A 43 -8.85 -5.57 5.25
C LEU A 43 -9.83 -4.52 4.66
N HIS A 44 -10.70 -4.91 3.73
CA HIS A 44 -11.71 -4.01 3.17
C HIS A 44 -12.75 -3.57 4.20
N GLU A 45 -13.21 -4.49 5.05
CA GLU A 45 -14.15 -4.17 6.13
C GLU A 45 -13.52 -3.24 7.15
N GLU A 46 -12.26 -3.48 7.55
CA GLU A 46 -11.51 -2.59 8.43
C GLU A 46 -11.45 -1.17 7.85
N ILE A 47 -10.90 -1.01 6.65
CA ILE A 47 -10.76 0.30 5.99
C ILE A 47 -12.12 0.99 5.87
N ALA A 48 -13.19 0.27 5.50
CA ALA A 48 -14.52 0.85 5.38
C ALA A 48 -15.06 1.39 6.71
N LEU A 49 -14.85 0.64 7.81
CA LEU A 49 -15.30 1.06 9.15
C LEU A 49 -14.52 2.28 9.65
N GLU A 50 -13.22 2.28 9.51
CA GLU A 50 -12.34 3.35 9.98
C GLU A 50 -12.60 4.68 9.24
N PHE A 51 -12.72 4.61 7.92
CA PHE A 51 -12.95 5.82 7.12
C PHE A 51 -14.40 6.31 7.18
N ALA A 52 -15.36 5.46 7.52
CA ALA A 52 -16.72 5.89 7.86
C ALA A 52 -16.79 6.77 9.13
N ALA A 53 -15.80 6.73 10.00
CA ALA A 53 -15.71 7.61 11.17
C ALA A 53 -15.18 9.02 10.84
N ILE A 54 -14.58 9.23 9.67
CA ILE A 54 -14.02 10.52 9.25
C ILE A 54 -15.13 11.41 8.69
N THR A 55 -15.31 12.59 9.28
CA THR A 55 -16.30 13.60 8.84
C THR A 55 -15.64 14.87 8.30
N ALA A 56 -14.32 14.98 8.37
CA ALA A 56 -13.59 16.13 7.84
C ALA A 56 -13.76 16.23 6.31
N PRO A 57 -13.78 17.45 5.74
CA PRO A 57 -13.75 17.64 4.30
C PRO A 57 -12.51 17.03 3.66
N LEU A 58 -12.65 16.45 2.46
CA LEU A 58 -11.55 15.80 1.76
C LEU A 58 -10.37 16.76 1.51
N GLU A 59 -10.68 18.01 1.14
CA GLU A 59 -9.66 19.04 0.91
C GLU A 59 -8.83 19.36 2.15
N GLU A 60 -9.41 19.27 3.35
CA GLU A 60 -8.69 19.46 4.61
C GLU A 60 -7.74 18.30 4.87
N VAL A 61 -8.19 17.06 4.69
CA VAL A 61 -7.38 15.86 4.86
C VAL A 61 -6.26 15.82 3.81
N VAL A 62 -6.52 16.18 2.56
CA VAL A 62 -5.51 16.28 1.51
C VAL A 62 -4.48 17.34 1.85
N ALA A 63 -4.89 18.53 2.32
CA ALA A 63 -3.97 19.59 2.72
C ALA A 63 -3.06 19.13 3.87
N TRP A 64 -3.64 18.47 4.87
CA TRP A 64 -2.89 17.88 5.98
C TRP A 64 -1.91 16.80 5.48
N ALA A 65 -2.33 15.90 4.61
CA ALA A 65 -1.47 14.85 4.06
C ALA A 65 -0.29 15.43 3.27
N LEU A 66 -0.49 16.53 2.55
CA LEU A 66 0.58 17.24 1.84
C LEU A 66 1.64 17.83 2.79
N GLU A 67 1.29 18.14 4.02
CA GLU A 67 2.21 18.67 5.03
C GLU A 67 2.90 17.58 5.85
N HIS A 68 2.22 16.47 6.13
CA HIS A 68 2.64 15.49 7.14
C HIS A 68 3.10 14.15 6.59
N VAL A 69 2.62 13.74 5.40
CA VAL A 69 3.05 12.46 4.82
C VAL A 69 4.48 12.58 4.33
N GLU A 70 5.38 11.86 5.00
CA GLU A 70 6.79 11.78 4.65
C GLU A 70 7.03 10.67 3.62
N VAL A 71 7.66 11.05 2.49
CA VAL A 71 8.06 10.11 1.44
C VAL A 71 9.47 9.62 1.69
N ARG A 72 9.66 8.31 1.59
CA ARG A 72 10.95 7.66 1.78
C ARG A 72 11.97 8.12 0.74
N PRO A 73 13.23 8.35 1.13
CA PRO A 73 14.29 8.77 0.22
C PRO A 73 14.42 7.84 -0.99
N GLY A 74 14.54 8.42 -2.20
CA GLY A 74 14.80 7.66 -3.43
C GLY A 74 13.59 7.47 -4.34
N LEU A 75 12.43 8.08 -4.06
CA LEU A 75 11.24 7.95 -4.91
C LEU A 75 11.54 8.29 -6.39
N ARG A 76 12.32 9.33 -6.67
CA ARG A 76 12.70 9.71 -8.04
C ARG A 76 13.56 8.64 -8.72
N ALA A 77 14.49 8.04 -7.99
CA ALA A 77 15.33 6.95 -8.51
C ALA A 77 14.51 5.69 -8.82
N LEU A 78 13.51 5.39 -7.98
CA LEU A 78 12.56 4.31 -8.20
C LEU A 78 11.64 4.63 -9.40
N ALA A 79 11.17 5.86 -9.52
CA ALA A 79 10.29 6.29 -10.61
C ALA A 79 10.91 6.16 -12.02
N GLU A 80 12.25 6.21 -12.14
CA GLU A 80 12.95 5.93 -13.40
C GLU A 80 12.69 4.51 -13.93
N LEU A 81 12.35 3.56 -13.04
CA LEU A 81 11.98 2.19 -13.39
C LEU A 81 10.51 2.06 -13.83
N ARG A 82 9.75 3.16 -13.80
CA ARG A 82 8.34 3.25 -14.18
C ARG A 82 7.46 2.21 -13.48
N PRO A 83 7.49 2.12 -12.14
CA PRO A 83 6.61 1.23 -11.42
C PRO A 83 5.15 1.67 -11.56
N THR A 84 4.24 0.73 -11.29
CA THR A 84 2.85 1.04 -10.97
C THR A 84 2.69 0.98 -9.46
N ILE A 85 2.18 2.04 -8.84
CA ILE A 85 1.79 2.04 -7.43
C ILE A 85 0.53 1.18 -7.26
N VAL A 86 0.54 0.29 -6.28
CA VAL A 86 -0.61 -0.57 -5.94
C VAL A 86 -0.90 -0.47 -4.45
N SER A 87 -1.93 0.26 -4.07
CA SER A 87 -2.23 0.56 -2.67
C SER A 87 -3.64 0.12 -2.27
N ALA A 88 -3.81 -0.21 -1.00
CA ALA A 88 -5.11 -0.33 -0.35
C ALA A 88 -5.68 1.05 0.05
N GLY A 89 -4.88 2.12 -0.05
CA GLY A 89 -5.29 3.50 0.19
C GLY A 89 -6.07 4.13 -0.98
N PHE A 90 -6.06 5.47 -1.05
CA PHE A 90 -6.96 6.24 -1.91
C PHE A 90 -6.22 7.12 -2.91
N HIS A 91 -6.72 7.14 -4.15
CA HIS A 91 -6.23 8.03 -5.20
C HIS A 91 -6.16 9.50 -4.76
N GLU A 92 -7.17 9.94 -3.98
CA GLU A 92 -7.34 11.30 -3.50
C GLU A 92 -6.22 11.74 -2.55
N LEU A 93 -5.57 10.80 -1.87
CA LEU A 93 -4.43 11.08 -0.97
C LEU A 93 -3.08 10.83 -1.65
N ILE A 94 -2.96 9.77 -2.45
CA ILE A 94 -1.71 9.37 -3.11
C ILE A 94 -1.32 10.36 -4.21
N GLY A 95 -2.26 10.72 -5.09
CA GLY A 95 -2.00 11.57 -6.24
C GLY A 95 -1.40 12.94 -5.89
N PRO A 96 -2.00 13.69 -4.95
CA PRO A 96 -1.44 14.98 -4.50
C PRO A 96 -0.01 14.87 -3.94
N VAL A 97 0.30 13.81 -3.18
CA VAL A 97 1.64 13.61 -2.63
C VAL A 97 2.64 13.28 -3.75
N LEU A 98 2.29 12.42 -4.71
CA LEU A 98 3.14 12.18 -5.89
C LEU A 98 3.42 13.47 -6.67
N LEU A 99 2.39 14.30 -6.84
CA LEU A 99 2.52 15.60 -7.51
C LEU A 99 3.46 16.55 -6.74
N ARG A 100 3.34 16.61 -5.41
CA ARG A 100 4.26 17.37 -4.53
C ARG A 100 5.72 16.93 -4.73
N GLU A 101 5.96 15.64 -4.87
CA GLU A 101 7.30 15.08 -5.11
C GLU A 101 7.79 15.29 -6.55
N GLY A 102 6.94 15.79 -7.45
CA GLY A 102 7.26 15.97 -8.88
C GLY A 102 7.41 14.64 -9.63
N VAL A 103 6.63 13.64 -9.24
CA VAL A 103 6.64 12.29 -9.80
C VAL A 103 5.26 11.97 -10.37
N ASP A 104 5.24 11.46 -11.61
CA ASP A 104 4.03 10.97 -12.29
C ASP A 104 4.16 9.48 -12.53
N LEU A 105 3.35 8.69 -11.81
CA LEU A 105 3.33 7.24 -11.89
C LEU A 105 1.88 6.74 -11.99
N PRO A 106 1.64 5.64 -12.70
CA PRO A 106 0.34 4.96 -12.65
C PRO A 106 0.02 4.50 -11.22
N VAL A 107 -1.20 4.76 -10.77
CA VAL A 107 -1.69 4.36 -9.45
C VAL A 107 -2.89 3.44 -9.61
N LEU A 108 -2.86 2.32 -8.91
CA LEU A 108 -3.97 1.39 -8.72
C LEU A 108 -4.33 1.43 -7.23
N ALA A 109 -5.36 2.19 -6.87
CA ALA A 109 -5.81 2.41 -5.51
C ALA A 109 -7.34 2.40 -5.44
N ASN A 110 -7.89 2.42 -4.25
CA ASN A 110 -9.31 2.68 -4.02
C ASN A 110 -9.62 4.16 -4.22
N THR A 111 -10.87 4.54 -4.12
CA THR A 111 -11.32 5.93 -4.08
C THR A 111 -12.18 6.17 -2.86
N VAL A 112 -12.29 7.42 -2.44
CA VAL A 112 -13.10 7.80 -1.29
C VAL A 112 -13.96 9.00 -1.62
N GLU A 113 -15.19 9.00 -1.11
CA GLU A 113 -16.15 10.10 -1.25
C GLU A 113 -16.63 10.56 0.13
N PRO A 114 -16.45 11.84 0.50
CA PRO A 114 -17.03 12.39 1.72
C PRO A 114 -18.55 12.35 1.68
N GLY A 115 -19.16 11.80 2.73
CA GLY A 115 -20.59 11.72 2.89
C GLY A 115 -21.09 12.43 4.17
N PRO A 116 -22.39 12.68 4.31
CA PRO A 116 -22.96 13.36 5.48
C PRO A 116 -22.84 12.57 6.79
N GLY A 117 -22.52 11.27 6.71
CA GLY A 117 -22.35 10.38 7.86
C GLY A 117 -20.95 9.80 7.98
N GLY A 118 -19.97 10.36 7.28
CA GLY A 118 -18.59 9.88 7.19
C GLY A 118 -18.19 9.55 5.75
N TRP A 119 -16.95 9.20 5.55
CA TRP A 119 -16.44 8.88 4.22
C TRP A 119 -16.92 7.51 3.73
N VAL A 120 -17.23 7.43 2.44
CA VAL A 120 -17.61 6.18 1.77
C VAL A 120 -16.44 5.70 0.92
N VAL A 121 -15.98 4.49 1.17
CA VAL A 121 -14.87 3.87 0.42
C VAL A 121 -15.43 3.08 -0.76
N HIS A 122 -14.87 3.32 -1.96
CA HIS A 122 -15.15 2.55 -3.17
C HIS A 122 -13.94 1.68 -3.49
N PHE A 123 -14.06 0.40 -3.22
CA PHE A 123 -12.97 -0.55 -3.44
C PHE A 123 -12.80 -0.85 -4.93
N ARG A 124 -11.55 -0.75 -5.39
CA ARG A 124 -11.17 -1.08 -6.77
C ARG A 124 -11.36 -2.56 -7.09
N ASP A 125 -11.02 -3.42 -6.15
CA ASP A 125 -11.06 -4.87 -6.28
C ASP A 125 -12.03 -5.46 -5.26
N GLU A 126 -13.17 -5.98 -5.73
CA GLU A 126 -14.18 -6.62 -4.88
C GLU A 126 -14.19 -8.16 -5.08
N THR A 127 -13.40 -8.65 -6.05
CA THR A 127 -13.36 -10.09 -6.33
C THR A 127 -12.55 -10.82 -5.27
N VAL A 128 -13.19 -11.79 -4.62
CA VAL A 128 -12.54 -12.66 -3.64
C VAL A 128 -11.42 -13.45 -4.31
N CYS A 129 -10.22 -13.33 -3.80
CA CYS A 129 -9.06 -14.07 -4.28
C CYS A 129 -9.14 -15.53 -3.85
N ALA A 130 -8.98 -16.44 -4.82
CA ALA A 130 -8.99 -17.89 -4.53
C ALA A 130 -7.83 -18.37 -3.63
N THR A 131 -6.79 -17.54 -3.45
CA THR A 131 -5.61 -17.91 -2.66
C THR A 131 -5.73 -17.46 -1.21
N CYS A 132 -6.13 -16.20 -0.94
CA CYS A 132 -6.22 -15.68 0.43
C CYS A 132 -7.66 -15.64 0.97
N GLY A 133 -8.69 -15.86 0.15
CA GLY A 133 -10.07 -15.88 0.58
C GLY A 133 -10.73 -14.51 0.74
N GLU A 134 -10.05 -13.42 0.41
CA GLU A 134 -10.54 -12.05 0.49
C GLU A 134 -10.15 -11.24 -0.76
N PRO A 135 -10.78 -10.09 -1.04
CA PRO A 135 -10.30 -9.17 -2.06
C PRO A 135 -8.89 -8.68 -1.73
N CYS A 136 -7.98 -8.70 -2.68
CA CYS A 136 -6.58 -8.34 -2.44
C CYS A 136 -5.88 -7.79 -3.70
N LYS A 137 -4.70 -7.23 -3.52
CA LYS A 137 -3.88 -6.63 -4.59
C LYS A 137 -3.53 -7.63 -5.72
N ARG A 138 -3.44 -8.94 -5.44
CA ARG A 138 -3.02 -9.98 -6.41
C ARG A 138 -3.91 -10.05 -7.64
N GLY A 139 -5.23 -9.88 -7.50
CA GLY A 139 -6.20 -10.13 -8.57
C GLY A 139 -5.94 -9.35 -9.86
N ARG A 140 -5.38 -8.16 -9.76
CA ARG A 140 -5.06 -7.29 -10.91
C ARG A 140 -3.62 -7.42 -11.42
N LEU A 141 -2.76 -8.14 -10.72
CA LEU A 141 -1.35 -8.27 -11.06
C LEU A 141 -1.07 -9.53 -11.88
N ALA A 142 -1.99 -10.50 -11.86
CA ALA A 142 -1.84 -11.80 -12.51
C ALA A 142 -1.66 -11.72 -14.04
N GLY A 143 -1.01 -12.73 -14.62
CA GLY A 143 -0.95 -12.99 -16.06
C GLY A 143 0.40 -12.73 -16.73
N GLU A 144 1.30 -11.94 -16.13
CA GLU A 144 2.66 -11.70 -16.64
C GLU A 144 3.66 -11.62 -15.50
N PRO A 145 4.93 -12.01 -15.73
CA PRO A 145 5.97 -11.90 -14.70
C PRO A 145 6.12 -10.48 -14.14
N TYR A 146 6.22 -10.36 -12.81
CA TYR A 146 6.37 -9.07 -12.16
C TYR A 146 7.29 -9.11 -10.94
N ALA A 147 7.91 -7.96 -10.64
CA ALA A 147 8.53 -7.69 -9.36
C ALA A 147 7.55 -6.93 -8.45
N TYR A 148 7.60 -7.23 -7.16
CA TYR A 148 6.79 -6.59 -6.14
C TYR A 148 7.65 -5.99 -5.05
N VAL A 149 7.30 -4.79 -4.59
CA VAL A 149 7.96 -4.09 -3.47
C VAL A 149 6.90 -3.72 -2.46
N GLY A 150 7.05 -4.15 -1.20
CA GLY A 150 6.05 -3.93 -0.17
C GLY A 150 6.59 -4.11 1.25
N ASP A 151 5.73 -3.86 2.25
CA ASP A 151 6.10 -3.92 3.67
C ASP A 151 5.08 -4.60 4.59
N GLY A 152 3.80 -4.71 4.18
CA GLY A 152 2.70 -4.99 5.10
C GLY A 152 1.81 -6.17 4.79
N TYR A 153 0.70 -6.23 5.54
CA TYR A 153 -0.32 -7.27 5.42
C TYR A 153 -0.96 -7.31 4.03
N SER A 154 -1.32 -6.15 3.49
CA SER A 154 -2.00 -6.01 2.19
C SER A 154 -1.19 -6.55 1.01
N ASP A 155 0.14 -6.71 1.18
CA ASP A 155 1.09 -7.12 0.15
C ASP A 155 1.29 -8.64 0.07
N ARG A 156 0.97 -9.37 1.15
CA ARG A 156 1.31 -10.79 1.30
C ARG A 156 0.92 -11.63 0.10
N CYS A 157 -0.34 -11.54 -0.32
CA CYS A 157 -0.85 -12.36 -1.41
C CYS A 157 -0.26 -11.96 -2.78
N ALA A 158 0.01 -10.68 -3.01
CA ALA A 158 0.66 -10.17 -4.21
C ALA A 158 2.15 -10.56 -4.27
N ALA A 159 2.86 -10.45 -3.15
CA ALA A 159 4.26 -10.84 -3.03
C ALA A 159 4.47 -12.35 -3.28
N LEU A 160 3.60 -13.20 -2.71
CA LEU A 160 3.67 -14.67 -2.93
C LEU A 160 3.43 -15.10 -4.38
N ALA A 161 2.91 -14.22 -5.23
CA ALA A 161 2.69 -14.49 -6.65
C ALA A 161 3.69 -13.80 -7.57
N ALA A 162 4.61 -13.00 -7.01
CA ALA A 162 5.64 -12.28 -7.76
C ALA A 162 6.83 -13.19 -8.10
N ASP A 163 7.49 -12.91 -9.22
CA ASP A 163 8.73 -13.60 -9.61
C ASP A 163 9.97 -13.06 -8.88
N ARG A 164 9.87 -11.83 -8.37
CA ARG A 164 10.89 -11.16 -7.55
C ARG A 164 10.24 -10.30 -6.51
N VAL A 165 10.70 -10.41 -5.27
CA VAL A 165 10.13 -9.64 -4.14
C VAL A 165 11.22 -8.84 -3.46
N LEU A 166 10.94 -7.56 -3.26
CA LEU A 166 11.65 -6.73 -2.29
C LEU A 166 10.72 -6.46 -1.13
N ALA A 167 11.14 -6.81 0.08
CA ALA A 167 10.28 -6.70 1.26
C ALA A 167 11.00 -6.06 2.44
N ARG A 168 10.20 -5.47 3.31
CA ARG A 168 10.63 -4.95 4.62
C ARG A 168 9.55 -5.26 5.67
N ASP A 169 9.82 -4.91 6.90
CA ASP A 169 8.88 -4.92 8.03
C ASP A 169 8.02 -6.21 8.11
N ALA A 170 6.72 -6.10 8.33
CA ALA A 170 5.82 -7.24 8.52
C ALA A 170 5.70 -8.18 7.31
N LEU A 171 5.88 -7.67 6.09
CA LEU A 171 5.93 -8.52 4.90
C LEU A 171 7.20 -9.39 4.91
N ALA A 172 8.35 -8.82 5.25
CA ALA A 172 9.60 -9.56 5.35
C ALA A 172 9.51 -10.69 6.38
N ASP A 173 8.97 -10.40 7.57
CA ASP A 173 8.77 -11.40 8.62
C ASP A 173 7.80 -12.52 8.19
N HIS A 174 6.75 -12.17 7.43
CA HIS A 174 5.81 -13.13 6.87
C HIS A 174 6.50 -14.08 5.85
N LEU A 175 7.31 -13.54 4.95
CA LEU A 175 8.04 -14.31 3.93
C LEU A 175 9.12 -15.21 4.58
N ASP A 176 9.82 -14.70 5.60
CA ASP A 176 10.77 -15.48 6.41
C ASP A 176 10.08 -16.69 7.04
N GLY A 177 8.89 -16.50 7.62
CA GLY A 177 8.08 -17.57 8.22
C GLY A 177 7.62 -18.65 7.24
N LEU A 178 7.53 -18.31 5.96
CA LEU A 178 7.15 -19.23 4.88
C LEU A 178 8.37 -19.81 4.12
N GLY A 179 9.59 -19.33 4.39
CA GLY A 179 10.79 -19.71 3.65
C GLY A 179 10.79 -19.22 2.20
N VAL A 180 10.08 -18.14 1.90
CA VAL A 180 10.00 -17.55 0.56
C VAL A 180 11.14 -16.55 0.38
N PRO A 181 11.98 -16.67 -0.66
CA PRO A 181 13.10 -15.77 -0.87
C PRO A 181 12.65 -14.36 -1.25
N TYR A 182 13.33 -13.36 -0.73
CA TYR A 182 13.12 -11.94 -1.04
C TYR A 182 14.42 -11.15 -0.79
N GLU A 183 14.45 -9.90 -1.27
CA GLU A 183 15.54 -8.97 -1.01
C GLU A 183 15.06 -7.90 -0.03
N ARG A 184 15.83 -7.65 1.05
CA ARG A 184 15.53 -6.54 1.99
C ARG A 184 15.99 -5.22 1.39
N PHE A 185 15.27 -4.15 1.72
CA PHE A 185 15.67 -2.78 1.39
C PHE A 185 15.39 -1.84 2.57
N VAL A 186 16.19 -0.77 2.68
CA VAL A 186 16.06 0.26 3.72
C VAL A 186 15.32 1.48 3.18
N ASP A 187 15.72 1.93 1.96
CA ASP A 187 15.10 3.06 1.28
C ASP A 187 14.86 2.78 -0.22
N LEU A 188 14.22 3.71 -0.90
CA LEU A 188 13.88 3.53 -2.32
C LEU A 188 15.09 3.68 -3.26
N ASN A 189 16.21 4.27 -2.82
CA ASN A 189 17.46 4.27 -3.60
C ASN A 189 18.05 2.87 -3.64
N GLU A 190 18.07 2.18 -2.50
CA GLU A 190 18.51 0.80 -2.42
C GLU A 190 17.59 -0.12 -3.22
N ALA A 191 16.26 0.01 -3.02
CA ALA A 191 15.28 -0.74 -3.80
C ALA A 191 15.48 -0.56 -5.32
N ALA A 192 15.67 0.67 -5.79
CA ALA A 192 15.94 0.96 -7.19
C ALA A 192 17.27 0.36 -7.67
N THR A 193 18.28 0.31 -6.82
CA THR A 193 19.59 -0.29 -7.12
C THR A 193 19.46 -1.80 -7.25
N LEU A 194 18.80 -2.45 -6.30
CA LEU A 194 18.52 -3.89 -6.34
C LEU A 194 17.75 -4.25 -7.62
N LEU A 195 16.67 -3.52 -7.91
CA LEU A 195 15.82 -3.78 -9.08
C LEU A 195 16.55 -3.63 -10.43
N ARG A 196 17.57 -2.77 -10.52
CA ARG A 196 18.45 -2.67 -11.72
C ARG A 196 19.44 -3.83 -11.83
N GLY A 197 19.77 -4.47 -10.72
CA GLY A 197 20.65 -5.63 -10.67
C GLY A 197 19.95 -6.91 -11.13
N THR A 198 20.76 -7.95 -11.42
CA THR A 198 20.25 -9.30 -11.66
C THR A 198 19.73 -9.87 -10.34
N PRO A 199 18.56 -10.55 -10.32
CA PRO A 199 18.12 -11.23 -9.11
C PRO A 199 19.18 -12.24 -8.64
N PRO A 200 19.31 -12.49 -7.33
CA PRO A 200 20.18 -13.54 -6.84
C PRO A 200 19.80 -14.86 -7.52
N THR A 201 20.79 -15.54 -8.08
CA THR A 201 20.62 -16.90 -8.64
C THR A 201 20.65 -17.88 -7.47
N ASP A 202 19.60 -18.69 -7.34
CA ASP A 202 19.57 -19.84 -6.41
C ASP A 202 20.76 -20.80 -6.61
#